data_9f9ae21f094542a1dd994503520a4cd0
#
_entry.id   9f9ae21f094542a1dd994503520a4cd0
#
_cell.length_a   1.000
_cell.length_b   1.000
_cell.length_c   1.000
_cell.angle_alpha   90.00
_cell.angle_beta   90.00
_cell.angle_gamma   90.00
#
_symmetry.space_group_name_H-M   'P 1'
#
loop_
_entity.id
_entity.type
_entity.pdbx_description
1 polymer ?
#
loop_
_entity_poly.entity_id
_entity_poly.type
_entity_poly.pdbx_seq_one_letter_code
_entity_poly.pdbx_strand_id
1 'polypeptide(L)'
;MSTFSYSPQIMQETALGLERFDMRDEMLACRELELCGPVDAESVADIIRGLRHLQKADPAAPITLFINSPGGEVQSGLALYDVMSAISCPVRTVCLGLAASMAALLFIAGDTRDMLPHSRVMIHDPLIGGTGVGGSALSVKARADDLMRIRDITAQVIAEHTGMPLERVFELTARDTYFEAEEAVAAHLADHVIREL
;
A
#
# COMPACT_ATOMS: atom_id res chain seq x y z
N MET A 1 12.11 15.28 -15.69
CA MET A 1 11.15 15.24 -16.82
C MET A 1 9.77 15.09 -16.18
N SER A 2 8.91 16.11 -16.31
CA SER A 2 7.53 16.03 -15.83
C SER A 2 6.80 15.00 -16.69
N THR A 3 6.48 13.86 -16.14
CA THR A 3 5.55 12.91 -16.74
C THR A 3 4.17 13.54 -16.64
N PHE A 4 3.64 14.03 -17.74
CA PHE A 4 2.23 14.38 -17.83
C PHE A 4 1.43 13.09 -17.58
N SER A 5 0.95 12.90 -16.35
CA SER A 5 -0.07 11.90 -16.07
C SER A 5 -1.37 12.41 -16.71
N TYR A 6 -1.74 11.86 -17.84
CA TYR A 6 -3.03 12.13 -18.47
C TYR A 6 -4.09 11.35 -17.69
N SER A 7 -4.86 12.04 -16.86
CA SER A 7 -6.06 11.44 -16.26
C SER A 7 -7.20 11.54 -17.28
N PRO A 8 -7.85 10.43 -17.66
CA PRO A 8 -9.02 10.44 -18.52
C PRO A 8 -10.13 11.29 -17.87
N GLN A 9 -10.80 12.10 -18.68
CA GLN A 9 -11.95 12.87 -18.21
C GLN A 9 -13.24 12.19 -18.66
N ILE A 10 -14.18 12.08 -17.74
CA ILE A 10 -15.54 11.61 -17.99
C ILE A 10 -16.39 12.85 -18.32
N MET A 11 -17.16 12.77 -19.40
CA MET A 11 -18.17 13.78 -19.73
C MET A 11 -19.54 13.21 -19.41
N GLN A 12 -20.27 13.85 -18.52
CA GLN A 12 -21.60 13.45 -18.11
C GLN A 12 -22.60 14.55 -18.43
N GLU A 13 -23.74 14.18 -19.01
CA GLU A 13 -24.86 15.09 -19.19
C GLU A 13 -25.65 15.17 -17.90
N THR A 14 -25.76 16.38 -17.34
CA THR A 14 -26.49 16.65 -16.12
C THR A 14 -27.68 17.58 -16.44
N ALA A 15 -28.56 17.78 -15.48
CA ALA A 15 -29.67 18.73 -15.62
C ALA A 15 -29.21 20.20 -15.86
N LEU A 16 -27.94 20.51 -15.61
CA LEU A 16 -27.30 21.81 -15.81
C LEU A 16 -26.46 21.90 -17.08
N GLY A 17 -26.32 20.80 -17.82
CA GLY A 17 -25.53 20.69 -19.04
C GLY A 17 -24.43 19.61 -18.96
N LEU A 18 -23.45 19.71 -19.87
CA LEU A 18 -22.32 18.80 -19.90
C LEU A 18 -21.30 19.20 -18.82
N GLU A 19 -21.07 18.32 -17.87
CA GLU A 19 -20.05 18.47 -16.84
C GLU A 19 -18.88 17.52 -17.10
N ARG A 20 -17.68 17.96 -16.69
CA ARG A 20 -16.45 17.15 -16.79
C ARG A 20 -16.02 16.74 -15.39
N PHE A 21 -15.77 15.45 -15.22
CA PHE A 21 -15.24 14.86 -14.00
C PHE A 21 -13.87 14.22 -14.28
N ASP A 22 -12.97 14.32 -13.30
CA ASP A 22 -11.77 13.50 -13.31
C ASP A 22 -12.14 12.05 -12.99
N MET A 23 -11.42 11.08 -13.57
CA MET A 23 -11.63 9.66 -13.27
C MET A 23 -11.46 9.36 -11.77
N ARG A 24 -10.58 10.09 -11.09
CA ARG A 24 -10.39 9.95 -9.64
C ARG A 24 -11.59 10.40 -8.83
N ASP A 25 -12.33 11.41 -9.31
CA ASP A 25 -13.56 11.86 -8.63
C ASP A 25 -14.63 10.77 -8.70
N GLU A 26 -14.76 10.10 -9.86
CA GLU A 26 -15.69 8.98 -10.04
C GLU A 26 -15.29 7.78 -9.18
N MET A 27 -14.01 7.41 -9.17
CA MET A 27 -13.50 6.35 -8.29
C MET A 27 -13.78 6.67 -6.82
N LEU A 28 -13.52 7.91 -6.39
CA LEU A 28 -13.81 8.33 -5.03
C LEU A 28 -15.30 8.24 -4.71
N ALA A 29 -16.18 8.58 -5.66
CA ALA A 29 -17.63 8.42 -5.49
C ALA A 29 -18.04 6.95 -5.35
N CYS A 30 -17.33 6.03 -6.02
CA CYS A 30 -17.48 4.58 -5.87
C CYS A 30 -16.76 4.01 -4.63
N ARG A 31 -16.16 4.85 -3.78
CA ARG A 31 -15.36 4.47 -2.61
C ARG A 31 -14.08 3.69 -2.97
N GLU A 32 -13.50 4.03 -4.09
CA GLU A 32 -12.30 3.42 -4.64
C GLU A 32 -11.13 4.41 -4.58
N LEU A 33 -9.96 3.92 -4.18
CA LEU A 33 -8.71 4.66 -4.13
C LEU A 33 -7.62 3.84 -4.84
N GLU A 34 -6.60 4.52 -5.36
CA GLU A 34 -5.46 3.86 -6.02
C GLU A 34 -4.13 4.27 -5.41
N LEU A 35 -3.27 3.28 -5.18
CA LEU A 35 -1.84 3.44 -4.95
C LEU A 35 -1.09 2.88 -6.16
N CYS A 36 -0.89 3.73 -7.17
CA CYS A 36 -0.12 3.39 -8.37
C CYS A 36 1.20 4.15 -8.41
N GLY A 37 2.33 3.42 -8.52
CA GLY A 37 3.66 4.01 -8.50
C GLY A 37 4.31 4.03 -7.11
N PRO A 38 5.36 4.84 -6.89
CA PRO A 38 6.09 4.85 -5.62
C PRO A 38 5.26 5.31 -4.43
N VAL A 39 5.54 4.71 -3.27
CA VAL A 39 5.05 5.20 -1.98
C VAL A 39 5.91 6.37 -1.55
N ASP A 40 5.34 7.56 -1.51
CA ASP A 40 5.98 8.80 -1.07
C ASP A 40 4.98 9.70 -0.32
N ALA A 41 5.44 10.85 0.13
CA ALA A 41 4.62 11.76 0.90
C ALA A 41 3.41 12.31 0.11
N GLU A 42 3.52 12.46 -1.21
CA GLU A 42 2.45 13.00 -2.07
C GLU A 42 1.36 11.94 -2.31
N SER A 43 1.76 10.75 -2.78
CA SER A 43 0.85 9.62 -3.04
C SER A 43 0.08 9.20 -1.79
N VAL A 44 0.77 9.13 -0.65
CA VAL A 44 0.16 8.78 0.65
C VAL A 44 -0.82 9.86 1.13
N ALA A 45 -0.46 11.14 0.99
CA ALA A 45 -1.33 12.23 1.43
C ALA A 45 -2.66 12.26 0.67
N ASP A 46 -2.67 11.92 -0.62
CA ASP A 46 -3.88 11.82 -1.43
C ASP A 46 -4.80 10.70 -0.93
N ILE A 47 -4.24 9.52 -0.69
CA ILE A 47 -4.98 8.36 -0.17
C ILE A 47 -5.54 8.65 1.23
N ILE A 48 -4.74 9.22 2.12
CA ILE A 48 -5.19 9.59 3.48
C ILE A 48 -6.36 10.59 3.41
N ARG A 49 -6.30 11.58 2.52
CA ARG A 49 -7.42 12.53 2.32
C ARG A 49 -8.68 11.80 1.86
N GLY A 50 -8.54 10.88 0.90
CA GLY A 50 -9.63 10.04 0.41
C GLY A 50 -10.25 9.18 1.51
N LEU A 51 -9.44 8.43 2.26
CA LEU A 51 -9.89 7.58 3.37
C LEU A 51 -10.69 8.39 4.42
N ARG A 52 -10.15 9.53 4.84
CA ARG A 52 -10.82 10.41 5.82
C ARG A 52 -12.10 11.03 5.29
N HIS A 53 -12.16 11.38 4.00
CA HIS A 53 -13.37 11.86 3.35
C HIS A 53 -14.45 10.78 3.32
N LEU A 54 -14.10 9.57 2.89
CA LEU A 54 -15.03 8.45 2.77
C LEU A 54 -15.53 7.97 4.14
N GLN A 55 -14.66 7.92 5.15
CA GLN A 55 -15.07 7.63 6.53
C GLN A 55 -16.10 8.66 7.04
N LYS A 56 -15.89 9.96 6.75
CA LYS A 56 -16.83 11.00 7.16
C LYS A 56 -18.17 10.89 6.43
N ALA A 57 -18.17 10.45 5.17
CA ALA A 57 -19.39 10.29 4.37
C ALA A 57 -20.22 9.09 4.85
N ASP A 58 -19.59 7.93 5.07
CA ASP A 58 -20.23 6.74 5.65
C ASP A 58 -19.15 5.90 6.38
N PRO A 59 -19.16 5.88 7.71
CA PRO A 59 -18.15 5.18 8.51
C PRO A 59 -18.28 3.66 8.52
N ALA A 60 -19.37 3.10 7.99
CA ALA A 60 -19.62 1.65 7.97
C ALA A 60 -19.40 1.03 6.57
N ALA A 61 -19.47 1.83 5.51
CA ALA A 61 -19.34 1.31 4.16
C ALA A 61 -17.86 0.99 3.83
N PRO A 62 -17.58 -0.14 3.16
CA PRO A 62 -16.22 -0.53 2.82
C PRO A 62 -15.58 0.44 1.82
N ILE A 63 -14.26 0.50 1.85
CA ILE A 63 -13.42 1.25 0.92
C ILE A 63 -12.51 0.24 0.20
N THR A 64 -12.37 0.35 -1.12
CA THR A 64 -11.43 -0.44 -1.90
C THR A 64 -10.17 0.36 -2.20
N LEU A 65 -9.00 -0.18 -1.86
CA LEU A 65 -7.70 0.38 -2.22
C LEU A 65 -7.01 -0.54 -3.23
N PHE A 66 -6.95 -0.10 -4.47
CA PHE A 66 -6.20 -0.78 -5.53
C PHE A 66 -4.71 -0.46 -5.42
N ILE A 67 -3.87 -1.49 -5.53
CA ILE A 67 -2.42 -1.35 -5.34
C ILE A 67 -1.67 -1.92 -6.54
N ASN A 68 -0.82 -1.08 -7.15
CA ASN A 68 0.17 -1.46 -8.14
C ASN A 68 1.44 -0.61 -7.94
N SER A 69 2.29 -1.02 -6.98
CA SER A 69 3.36 -0.18 -6.47
C SER A 69 4.62 -0.97 -6.15
N PRO A 70 5.81 -0.44 -6.50
CA PRO A 70 7.09 -1.03 -6.10
C PRO A 70 7.44 -0.77 -4.62
N GLY A 71 6.61 -0.06 -3.85
CA GLY A 71 6.94 0.43 -2.52
C GLY A 71 7.63 1.80 -2.55
N GLY A 72 8.33 2.13 -1.49
CA GLY A 72 9.00 3.43 -1.37
C GLY A 72 9.30 3.83 0.07
N GLU A 73 8.99 5.06 0.44
CA GLU A 73 9.32 5.63 1.74
C GLU A 73 8.56 4.96 2.89
N VAL A 74 9.31 4.38 3.82
CA VAL A 74 8.73 3.64 4.96
C VAL A 74 7.91 4.55 5.86
N GLN A 75 8.40 5.76 6.18
CA GLN A 75 7.68 6.68 7.09
C GLN A 75 6.34 7.13 6.49
N SER A 76 6.32 7.45 5.20
CA SER A 76 5.08 7.79 4.49
C SER A 76 4.11 6.61 4.47
N GLY A 77 4.61 5.40 4.19
CA GLY A 77 3.78 4.20 4.20
C GLY A 77 3.23 3.85 5.58
N LEU A 78 4.04 3.95 6.64
CA LEU A 78 3.56 3.71 8.02
C LEU A 78 2.48 4.73 8.43
N ALA A 79 2.58 5.99 7.98
CA ALA A 79 1.53 6.98 8.23
C ALA A 79 0.19 6.57 7.56
N LEU A 80 0.23 5.99 6.36
CA LEU A 80 -0.97 5.45 5.71
C LEU A 80 -1.48 4.20 6.43
N TYR A 81 -0.59 3.29 6.83
CA TYR A 81 -0.91 2.10 7.62
C TYR A 81 -1.67 2.48 8.90
N ASP A 82 -1.15 3.44 9.65
CA ASP A 82 -1.78 3.91 10.89
C ASP A 82 -3.19 4.48 10.63
N VAL A 83 -3.37 5.22 9.51
CA VAL A 83 -4.69 5.75 9.14
C VAL A 83 -5.63 4.62 8.73
N MET A 84 -5.19 3.64 7.95
CA MET A 84 -6.01 2.46 7.58
C MET A 84 -6.46 1.71 8.83
N SER A 85 -5.57 1.54 9.81
CA SER A 85 -5.89 0.87 11.08
C SER A 85 -6.80 1.70 12.02
N ALA A 86 -6.79 3.03 11.90
CA ALA A 86 -7.53 3.93 12.78
C ALA A 86 -8.94 4.27 12.28
N ILE A 87 -9.23 4.11 10.99
CA ILE A 87 -10.57 4.35 10.44
C ILE A 87 -11.51 3.20 10.78
N SER A 88 -12.80 3.49 10.84
CA SER A 88 -13.84 2.48 11.12
C SER A 88 -14.37 1.77 9.89
N CYS A 89 -14.13 2.32 8.69
CA CYS A 89 -14.52 1.68 7.45
C CYS A 89 -13.66 0.42 7.22
N PRO A 90 -14.24 -0.73 6.86
CA PRO A 90 -13.45 -1.84 6.35
C PRO A 90 -12.67 -1.45 5.09
N VAL A 91 -11.40 -1.78 5.04
CA VAL A 91 -10.54 -1.52 3.87
C VAL A 91 -10.25 -2.82 3.15
N ARG A 92 -10.78 -2.96 1.94
CA ARG A 92 -10.43 -4.03 1.01
C ARG A 92 -9.22 -3.59 0.19
N THR A 93 -8.13 -4.34 0.19
CA THR A 93 -6.98 -4.10 -0.67
C THR A 93 -6.98 -5.06 -1.85
N VAL A 94 -6.68 -4.55 -3.06
CA VAL A 94 -6.63 -5.35 -4.29
C VAL A 94 -5.31 -5.14 -5.00
N CYS A 95 -4.49 -6.19 -5.10
CA CYS A 95 -3.25 -6.14 -5.86
C CYS A 95 -3.53 -6.34 -7.37
N LEU A 96 -3.28 -5.29 -8.18
CA LEU A 96 -3.52 -5.31 -9.63
C LEU A 96 -2.34 -5.88 -10.43
N GLY A 97 -1.13 -5.75 -9.94
CA GLY A 97 0.09 -6.20 -10.63
C GLY A 97 1.22 -6.49 -9.65
N LEU A 98 1.65 -5.49 -8.92
CA LEU A 98 2.73 -5.62 -7.94
C LEU A 98 2.39 -4.88 -6.65
N ALA A 99 2.52 -5.56 -5.53
CA ALA A 99 2.60 -4.95 -4.21
C ALA A 99 3.96 -5.31 -3.61
N ALA A 100 4.93 -4.40 -3.66
CA ALA A 100 6.30 -4.69 -3.22
C ALA A 100 6.75 -3.80 -2.06
N SER A 101 7.60 -4.35 -1.18
CA SER A 101 8.24 -3.58 -0.11
C SER A 101 7.18 -2.87 0.77
N MET A 102 7.25 -1.56 0.93
CA MET A 102 6.26 -0.81 1.72
C MET A 102 4.83 -0.97 1.20
N ALA A 103 4.64 -1.09 -0.12
CA ALA A 103 3.30 -1.34 -0.69
C ALA A 103 2.77 -2.75 -0.36
N ALA A 104 3.66 -3.74 -0.13
CA ALA A 104 3.25 -5.04 0.35
C ALA A 104 2.68 -4.96 1.77
N LEU A 105 3.28 -4.15 2.66
CA LEU A 105 2.74 -3.92 4.00
C LEU A 105 1.36 -3.28 3.95
N LEU A 106 1.18 -2.27 3.08
CA LEU A 106 -0.12 -1.62 2.90
C LEU A 106 -1.17 -2.58 2.32
N PHE A 107 -0.76 -3.47 1.41
CA PHE A 107 -1.64 -4.52 0.88
C PHE A 107 -2.05 -5.51 1.98
N ILE A 108 -1.08 -6.01 2.76
CA ILE A 108 -1.29 -6.97 3.85
C ILE A 108 -2.16 -6.38 4.97
N ALA A 109 -2.14 -5.06 5.14
CA ALA A 109 -2.91 -4.34 6.16
C ALA A 109 -4.41 -4.23 5.87
N GLY A 110 -4.89 -4.66 4.69
CA GLY A 110 -6.32 -4.68 4.38
C GLY A 110 -7.10 -5.68 5.23
N ASP A 111 -8.36 -5.34 5.55
CA ASP A 111 -9.30 -6.26 6.21
C ASP A 111 -9.70 -7.44 5.30
N THR A 112 -9.66 -7.22 3.98
CA THR A 112 -9.77 -8.25 2.95
C THR A 112 -8.71 -7.95 1.90
N ARG A 113 -7.95 -8.97 1.49
CA ARG A 113 -6.77 -8.86 0.64
C ARG A 113 -6.93 -9.73 -0.60
N ASP A 114 -7.25 -9.10 -1.71
CA ASP A 114 -7.51 -9.78 -2.97
C ASP A 114 -6.36 -9.59 -3.97
N MET A 115 -6.08 -10.59 -4.76
CA MET A 115 -5.05 -10.54 -5.80
C MET A 115 -5.62 -10.93 -7.17
N LEU A 116 -5.22 -10.24 -8.23
CA LEU A 116 -5.43 -10.72 -9.59
C LEU A 116 -4.48 -11.89 -9.89
N PRO A 117 -4.84 -12.81 -10.83
CA PRO A 117 -4.10 -14.05 -11.03
C PRO A 117 -2.62 -13.90 -11.42
N HIS A 118 -2.24 -12.78 -12.00
CA HIS A 118 -0.86 -12.49 -12.44
C HIS A 118 -0.17 -11.43 -11.58
N SER A 119 -0.79 -11.06 -10.46
CA SER A 119 -0.19 -10.12 -9.52
C SER A 119 0.78 -10.82 -8.57
N ARG A 120 1.69 -10.03 -7.99
CA ARG A 120 2.75 -10.53 -7.10
C ARG A 120 2.85 -9.66 -5.86
N VAL A 121 3.18 -10.30 -4.75
CA VAL A 121 3.61 -9.62 -3.53
C VAL A 121 5.10 -9.84 -3.35
N MET A 122 5.85 -8.79 -2.97
CA MET A 122 7.26 -8.91 -2.61
C MET A 122 7.53 -8.29 -1.25
N ILE A 123 8.17 -9.06 -0.38
CA ILE A 123 8.60 -8.60 0.93
C ILE A 123 10.12 -8.68 1.06
N HIS A 124 10.70 -7.70 1.73
CA HIS A 124 12.12 -7.65 2.07
C HIS A 124 12.36 -6.74 3.28
N ASP A 125 13.54 -6.83 3.88
CA ASP A 125 13.98 -5.92 4.93
C ASP A 125 14.08 -4.48 4.40
N PRO A 126 13.82 -3.46 5.24
CA PRO A 126 13.97 -2.07 4.82
C PRO A 126 15.42 -1.76 4.45
N LEU A 127 15.58 -0.95 3.41
CA LEU A 127 16.87 -0.57 2.87
C LEU A 127 17.18 0.90 3.16
N ILE A 128 18.46 1.20 3.37
CA ILE A 128 18.94 2.58 3.30
C ILE A 128 19.13 2.91 1.81
N GLY A 129 18.21 3.70 1.25
CA GLY A 129 18.29 4.16 -0.13
C GLY A 129 19.38 5.22 -0.34
N GLY A 130 19.79 5.42 -1.60
CA GLY A 130 20.70 6.47 -2.02
C GLY A 130 22.17 6.05 -2.15
N THR A 131 23.07 7.02 -2.13
CA THR A 131 24.52 6.85 -2.40
C THR A 131 25.33 6.27 -1.23
N GLY A 132 24.68 5.59 -0.30
CA GLY A 132 25.32 4.98 0.86
C GLY A 132 25.20 5.80 2.15
N VAL A 133 25.70 5.22 3.25
CA VAL A 133 25.68 5.84 4.57
C VAL A 133 26.97 6.63 4.79
N GLY A 134 26.92 7.95 4.62
CA GLY A 134 28.04 8.85 4.95
C GLY A 134 27.87 9.49 6.33
N GLY A 135 28.98 9.93 6.93
CA GLY A 135 29.01 10.66 8.19
C GLY A 135 30.04 10.15 9.18
N SER A 136 29.98 10.65 10.43
CA SER A 136 30.81 10.16 11.53
C SER A 136 30.41 8.73 11.93
N ALA A 137 31.29 8.01 12.62
CA ALA A 137 30.99 6.65 13.11
C ALA A 137 29.71 6.60 13.98
N LEU A 138 29.47 7.61 14.80
CA LEU A 138 28.25 7.72 15.61
C LEU A 138 27.00 7.96 14.76
N SER A 139 27.11 8.77 13.71
CA SER A 139 26.00 9.00 12.77
C SER A 139 25.65 7.73 11.98
N VAL A 140 26.66 7.00 11.51
CA VAL A 140 26.47 5.70 10.82
C VAL A 140 25.80 4.70 11.76
N LYS A 141 26.29 4.59 13.00
CA LYS A 141 25.69 3.71 14.00
C LYS A 141 24.24 4.07 14.27
N ALA A 142 23.93 5.35 14.50
CA ALA A 142 22.56 5.79 14.78
C ALA A 142 21.60 5.44 13.64
N ARG A 143 22.03 5.57 12.39
CA ARG A 143 21.22 5.17 11.21
C ARG A 143 21.02 3.68 11.12
N ALA A 144 22.06 2.88 11.45
CA ALA A 144 21.94 1.43 11.48
C ALA A 144 20.97 0.98 12.59
N ASP A 145 21.07 1.56 13.78
CA ASP A 145 20.15 1.27 14.89
C ASP A 145 18.70 1.64 14.55
N ASP A 146 18.50 2.75 13.84
CA ASP A 146 17.16 3.15 13.35
C ASP A 146 16.62 2.21 12.30
N LEU A 147 17.45 1.79 11.34
CA LEU A 147 17.06 0.80 10.32
C LEU A 147 16.65 -0.54 10.95
N MET A 148 17.38 -0.99 11.97
CA MET A 148 17.03 -2.22 12.70
C MET A 148 15.69 -2.10 13.40
N ARG A 149 15.40 -0.94 14.02
CA ARG A 149 14.09 -0.68 14.63
C ARG A 149 12.96 -0.68 13.59
N ILE A 150 13.18 -0.04 12.44
CA ILE A 150 12.20 -0.06 11.33
C ILE A 150 11.97 -1.49 10.85
N ARG A 151 13.02 -2.30 10.72
CA ARG A 151 12.95 -3.72 10.37
C ARG A 151 12.04 -4.48 11.33
N ASP A 152 12.22 -4.27 12.64
CA ASP A 152 11.41 -4.95 13.64
C ASP A 152 9.92 -4.52 13.55
N ILE A 153 9.65 -3.22 13.34
CA ILE A 153 8.29 -2.70 13.15
C ILE A 153 7.62 -3.32 11.92
N THR A 154 8.31 -3.30 10.77
CA THR A 154 7.74 -3.82 9.52
C THR A 154 7.53 -5.34 9.57
N ALA A 155 8.45 -6.08 10.19
CA ALA A 155 8.29 -7.50 10.39
C ALA A 155 7.12 -7.83 11.32
N GLN A 156 6.92 -7.02 12.36
CA GLN A 156 5.80 -7.20 13.28
C GLN A 156 4.46 -6.95 12.60
N VAL A 157 4.34 -5.92 11.76
CA VAL A 157 3.14 -5.68 10.93
C VAL A 157 2.82 -6.91 10.07
N ILE A 158 3.81 -7.48 9.37
CA ILE A 158 3.59 -8.69 8.57
C ILE A 158 3.14 -9.85 9.46
N ALA A 159 3.80 -10.09 10.60
CA ALA A 159 3.46 -11.19 11.50
C ALA A 159 2.04 -11.07 12.05
N GLU A 160 1.61 -9.87 12.46
CA GLU A 160 0.27 -9.60 13.00
C GLU A 160 -0.84 -9.86 12.00
N HIS A 161 -0.67 -9.45 10.74
CA HIS A 161 -1.69 -9.61 9.71
C HIS A 161 -1.72 -11.00 9.05
N THR A 162 -0.60 -11.72 9.07
CA THR A 162 -0.48 -13.04 8.42
C THR A 162 -0.59 -14.21 9.40
N GLY A 163 -0.37 -13.96 10.69
CA GLY A 163 -0.21 -15.01 11.70
C GLY A 163 1.10 -15.77 11.62
N MET A 164 2.06 -15.36 10.78
CA MET A 164 3.36 -15.98 10.70
C MET A 164 4.18 -15.73 11.98
N PRO A 165 4.94 -16.72 12.47
CA PRO A 165 5.94 -16.48 13.49
C PRO A 165 6.96 -15.41 13.04
N LEU A 166 7.35 -14.52 13.95
CA LEU A 166 8.23 -13.38 13.64
C LEU A 166 9.58 -13.86 13.06
N GLU A 167 10.12 -14.97 13.56
CA GLU A 167 11.35 -15.58 13.04
C GLU A 167 11.19 -15.97 11.56
N ARG A 168 10.02 -16.48 11.17
CA ARG A 168 9.72 -16.83 9.79
C ARG A 168 9.64 -15.58 8.90
N VAL A 169 9.07 -14.51 9.41
CA VAL A 169 9.05 -13.22 8.70
C VAL A 169 10.47 -12.73 8.46
N PHE A 170 11.34 -12.72 9.47
CA PHE A 170 12.74 -12.34 9.33
C PHE A 170 13.53 -13.21 8.32
N GLU A 171 13.25 -14.52 8.26
CA GLU A 171 13.85 -15.39 7.24
C GLU A 171 13.43 -14.99 5.82
N LEU A 172 12.15 -14.69 5.65
CA LEU A 172 11.58 -14.33 4.34
C LEU A 172 12.03 -12.94 3.89
N THR A 173 12.12 -11.98 4.81
CA THR A 173 12.48 -10.59 4.48
C THR A 173 14.00 -10.37 4.34
N ALA A 174 14.84 -11.30 4.80
CA ALA A 174 16.29 -11.19 4.68
C ALA A 174 16.80 -11.01 3.23
N ARG A 175 15.96 -11.25 2.24
CA ARG A 175 16.17 -11.03 0.82
C ARG A 175 14.86 -10.72 0.13
N ASP A 176 14.91 -10.23 -1.11
CA ASP A 176 13.70 -10.05 -1.92
C ASP A 176 13.00 -11.40 -2.10
N THR A 177 11.85 -11.58 -1.46
CA THR A 177 11.03 -12.78 -1.55
C THR A 177 9.72 -12.45 -2.23
N TYR A 178 9.50 -13.05 -3.39
CA TYR A 178 8.32 -12.87 -4.22
C TYR A 178 7.34 -14.02 -4.01
N PHE A 179 6.06 -13.68 -4.03
CA PHE A 179 4.94 -14.61 -3.96
C PHE A 179 4.02 -14.33 -5.15
N GLU A 180 3.78 -15.35 -5.96
CA GLU A 180 2.70 -15.35 -6.94
C GLU A 180 1.35 -15.41 -6.20
N ALA A 181 0.24 -15.10 -6.89
CA ALA A 181 -1.06 -14.93 -6.23
C ALA A 181 -1.47 -16.12 -5.35
N GLU A 182 -1.37 -17.35 -5.86
CA GLU A 182 -1.70 -18.57 -5.10
C GLU A 182 -0.73 -18.83 -3.94
N GLU A 183 0.54 -18.49 -4.11
CA GLU A 183 1.56 -18.61 -3.06
C GLU A 183 1.31 -17.59 -1.94
N ALA A 184 0.89 -16.37 -2.30
CA ALA A 184 0.54 -15.33 -1.33
C ALA A 184 -0.66 -15.74 -0.48
N VAL A 185 -1.68 -16.37 -1.07
CA VAL A 185 -2.82 -16.92 -0.33
C VAL A 185 -2.37 -18.07 0.58
N ALA A 186 -1.56 -18.99 0.09
CA ALA A 186 -1.03 -20.09 0.90
C ALA A 186 -0.15 -19.61 2.08
N ALA A 187 0.50 -18.47 1.92
CA ALA A 187 1.32 -17.82 2.94
C ALA A 187 0.54 -16.81 3.82
N HIS A 188 -0.78 -16.73 3.67
CA HIS A 188 -1.65 -15.76 4.37
C HIS A 188 -1.30 -14.28 4.16
N LEU A 189 -0.56 -13.96 3.09
CA LEU A 189 -0.31 -12.59 2.65
C LEU A 189 -1.53 -12.00 1.93
N ALA A 190 -2.34 -12.86 1.31
CA ALA A 190 -3.61 -12.54 0.66
C ALA A 190 -4.70 -13.51 1.13
N ASP A 191 -5.97 -13.14 0.90
CA ASP A 191 -7.12 -13.97 1.24
C ASP A 191 -7.66 -14.72 0.02
N HIS A 192 -7.73 -14.05 -1.16
CA HIS A 192 -8.32 -14.64 -2.34
C HIS A 192 -7.55 -14.27 -3.62
N VAL A 193 -7.61 -15.17 -4.61
CA VAL A 193 -7.30 -14.85 -6.02
C VAL A 193 -8.62 -14.63 -6.75
N ILE A 194 -8.84 -13.41 -7.22
CA ILE A 194 -10.09 -12.99 -7.88
C ILE A 194 -9.89 -12.82 -9.38
N ARG A 195 -10.95 -13.01 -10.16
CA ARG A 195 -10.97 -12.83 -11.63
C ARG A 195 -11.92 -11.73 -12.08
N GLU A 196 -12.67 -11.15 -11.14
CA GLU A 196 -13.62 -10.06 -11.35
C GLU A 196 -13.39 -9.00 -10.27
N LEU A 197 -13.50 -7.72 -10.61
CA LEU A 197 -13.31 -6.57 -9.72
C LEU A 197 -14.65 -6.05 -9.20
#